data_7d3f3d01bb531c2d859707f589ed952b
#
_entry.id   7d3f3d01bb531c2d859707f589ed952b
#
_cell.length_a   1.000
_cell.length_b   1.000
_cell.length_c   1.000
_cell.angle_alpha   90.00
_cell.angle_beta   90.00
_cell.angle_gamma   90.00
#
_symmetry.space_group_name_H-M   'P 1'
#
loop_
_entity.id
_entity.type
_entity.pdbx_description
1 polymer ?
#
loop_
_entity_poly.entity_id
_entity_poly.type
_entity_poly.pdbx_seq_one_letter_code
_entity_poly.pdbx_strand_id
1 'polypeptide(L)'
;NLFTGTVMENIRYGKLDATDDECIAAAKLANAHDFITRLPDGYDTMLTANGANLSQGQRQLLSIARAAVADPPVMILDEATSSIDTRTELLVQRGMDALMKGRTVFVIAHRLSTVQNSDAILVLDHGRIIERGTHDDLIAQKGTYYQLYTGAFELE
;
A
#
# COMPACT_ATOMS: atom_id res chain seq x y z
N ASN A 1 4.60 -0.29 -10.59
CA ASN A 1 3.90 -0.85 -11.76
C ASN A 1 4.38 -2.28 -12.03
N LEU A 2 3.44 -3.17 -12.39
CA LEU A 2 3.76 -4.54 -12.78
C LEU A 2 4.23 -4.55 -14.24
N PHE A 3 5.09 -5.52 -14.57
CA PHE A 3 5.62 -5.69 -15.93
C PHE A 3 5.17 -7.03 -16.53
N THR A 4 5.31 -7.17 -17.84
CA THR A 4 5.04 -8.42 -18.53
C THR A 4 6.06 -9.47 -18.09
N GLY A 5 5.58 -10.52 -17.45
CA GLY A 5 6.35 -11.60 -16.86
C GLY A 5 5.50 -12.43 -15.94
N THR A 6 6.08 -13.43 -15.28
CA THR A 6 5.35 -14.23 -14.32
C THR A 6 5.06 -13.45 -13.03
N VAL A 7 4.09 -13.95 -12.25
CA VAL A 7 3.82 -13.42 -10.90
C VAL A 7 5.10 -13.48 -10.06
N MET A 8 5.81 -14.62 -10.09
CA MET A 8 7.05 -14.79 -9.33
C MET A 8 8.13 -13.78 -9.73
N GLU A 9 8.34 -13.55 -11.02
CA GLU A 9 9.29 -12.56 -11.53
C GLU A 9 8.95 -11.14 -11.07
N ASN A 10 7.66 -10.79 -11.08
CA ASN A 10 7.18 -9.50 -10.61
C ASN A 10 7.45 -9.28 -9.11
N ILE A 11 7.26 -10.30 -8.28
CA ILE A 11 7.58 -10.23 -6.84
C ILE A 11 9.09 -10.14 -6.64
N ARG A 12 9.85 -11.01 -7.30
CA ARG A 12 11.32 -11.07 -7.20
C ARG A 12 12.01 -9.79 -7.65
N TYR A 13 11.35 -8.97 -8.44
CA TYR A 13 11.90 -7.67 -8.87
C TYR A 13 12.27 -6.76 -7.70
N GLY A 14 11.63 -6.92 -6.55
CA GLY A 14 12.01 -6.21 -5.32
C GLY A 14 13.38 -6.58 -4.76
N LYS A 15 13.83 -7.83 -5.03
CA LYS A 15 15.12 -8.38 -4.61
C LYS A 15 15.52 -9.49 -5.58
N LEU A 16 16.33 -9.18 -6.56
CA LEU A 16 16.62 -10.08 -7.70
C LEU A 16 17.26 -11.41 -7.31
N ASP A 17 17.96 -11.47 -6.20
CA ASP A 17 18.57 -12.69 -5.65
C ASP A 17 17.69 -13.42 -4.63
N ALA A 18 16.43 -13.00 -4.46
CA ALA A 18 15.50 -13.68 -3.58
C ALA A 18 15.18 -15.10 -4.06
N THR A 19 15.11 -16.02 -3.11
CA THR A 19 14.66 -17.39 -3.38
C THR A 19 13.15 -17.44 -3.62
N ASP A 20 12.65 -18.54 -4.22
CA ASP A 20 11.22 -18.75 -4.37
C ASP A 20 10.50 -18.73 -3.02
N ASP A 21 11.08 -19.35 -1.99
CA ASP A 21 10.52 -19.36 -0.63
C ASP A 21 10.43 -17.97 -0.03
N GLU A 22 11.41 -17.11 -0.25
CA GLU A 22 11.37 -15.71 0.19
C GLU A 22 10.27 -14.93 -0.52
N CYS A 23 10.09 -15.13 -1.81
CA CYS A 23 9.02 -14.51 -2.59
C CYS A 23 7.63 -14.98 -2.14
N ILE A 24 7.48 -16.28 -1.87
CA ILE A 24 6.22 -16.85 -1.36
C ILE A 24 5.91 -16.31 0.05
N ALA A 25 6.91 -16.22 0.92
CA ALA A 25 6.74 -15.64 2.25
C ALA A 25 6.28 -14.16 2.16
N ALA A 26 6.86 -13.39 1.25
CA ALA A 26 6.45 -12.01 0.99
C ALA A 26 5.01 -11.92 0.47
N ALA A 27 4.61 -12.82 -0.41
CA ALA A 27 3.24 -12.91 -0.91
C ALA A 27 2.23 -13.25 0.21
N LYS A 28 2.60 -14.13 1.13
CA LYS A 28 1.79 -14.45 2.31
C LYS A 28 1.62 -13.26 3.24
N LEU A 29 2.70 -12.54 3.51
CA LEU A 29 2.67 -11.32 4.31
C LEU A 29 1.75 -10.26 3.69
N ALA A 30 1.80 -10.12 2.37
CA ALA A 30 0.99 -9.17 1.61
C ALA A 30 -0.46 -9.61 1.39
N ASN A 31 -0.87 -10.80 1.87
CA ASN A 31 -2.17 -11.41 1.57
C ASN A 31 -2.42 -11.70 0.08
N ALA A 32 -1.35 -11.88 -0.69
CA ALA A 32 -1.42 -12.17 -2.12
C ALA A 32 -1.42 -13.67 -2.42
N HIS A 33 -0.88 -14.49 -1.53
CA HIS A 33 -0.68 -15.93 -1.77
C HIS A 33 -1.96 -16.65 -2.17
N ASP A 34 -3.07 -16.39 -1.49
CA ASP A 34 -4.33 -17.10 -1.73
C ASP A 34 -4.87 -16.88 -3.13
N PHE A 35 -4.88 -15.64 -3.63
CA PHE A 35 -5.35 -15.41 -5.00
C PHE A 35 -4.35 -15.94 -6.03
N ILE A 36 -3.04 -15.85 -5.77
CA ILE A 36 -2.01 -16.37 -6.69
C ILE A 36 -2.19 -17.87 -6.90
N THR A 37 -2.40 -18.63 -5.84
CA THR A 37 -2.58 -20.09 -5.92
C THR A 37 -3.86 -20.50 -6.65
N ARG A 38 -4.83 -19.59 -6.75
CA ARG A 38 -6.07 -19.82 -7.54
C ARG A 38 -5.94 -19.46 -9.00
N LEU A 39 -4.86 -18.81 -9.41
CA LEU A 39 -4.59 -18.54 -10.81
C LEU A 39 -4.26 -19.85 -11.54
N PRO A 40 -4.53 -19.95 -12.86
CA PRO A 40 -4.34 -21.20 -13.60
C PRO A 40 -2.96 -21.83 -13.45
N ASP A 41 -1.91 -21.02 -13.45
CA ASP A 41 -0.51 -21.45 -13.32
C ASP A 41 0.15 -20.98 -12.02
N GLY A 42 -0.64 -20.57 -11.04
CA GLY A 42 -0.15 -20.10 -9.74
C GLY A 42 0.89 -18.97 -9.89
N TYR A 43 2.04 -19.13 -9.26
CA TYR A 43 3.16 -18.17 -9.35
C TYR A 43 3.79 -18.06 -10.74
N ASP A 44 3.60 -19.06 -11.59
CA ASP A 44 4.09 -19.06 -12.97
C ASP A 44 3.09 -18.44 -13.95
N THR A 45 1.97 -17.96 -13.46
CA THR A 45 0.97 -17.26 -14.27
C THR A 45 1.60 -16.03 -14.91
N MET A 46 1.46 -15.90 -16.24
CA MET A 46 1.98 -14.79 -17.00
C MET A 46 1.09 -13.58 -16.85
N LEU A 47 1.68 -12.47 -16.44
CA LEU A 47 1.00 -11.18 -16.37
C LEU A 47 1.23 -10.40 -17.67
N THR A 48 0.16 -9.78 -18.15
CA THR A 48 0.25 -8.85 -19.26
C THR A 48 0.75 -7.48 -18.78
N ALA A 49 1.04 -6.57 -19.69
CA ALA A 49 1.56 -5.25 -19.36
C ALA A 49 0.72 -4.57 -18.27
N ASN A 50 1.37 -4.08 -17.23
CA ASN A 50 0.76 -3.47 -16.05
C ASN A 50 -0.19 -4.40 -15.25
N GLY A 51 -0.13 -5.72 -15.46
CA GLY A 51 -1.02 -6.65 -14.80
C GLY A 51 -2.48 -6.51 -15.20
N ALA A 52 -2.76 -6.18 -16.47
CA ALA A 52 -4.12 -5.90 -16.98
C ALA A 52 -5.09 -7.08 -16.81
N ASN A 53 -4.59 -8.29 -16.70
CA ASN A 53 -5.38 -9.50 -16.43
C ASN A 53 -5.71 -9.72 -14.95
N LEU A 54 -5.30 -8.82 -14.07
CA LEU A 54 -5.62 -8.83 -12.63
C LEU A 54 -6.54 -7.67 -12.27
N SER A 55 -7.29 -7.82 -11.18
CA SER A 55 -8.01 -6.69 -10.60
C SER A 55 -7.04 -5.65 -10.02
N GLN A 56 -7.51 -4.43 -9.82
CA GLN A 56 -6.68 -3.37 -9.23
C GLN A 56 -6.21 -3.73 -7.83
N GLY A 57 -7.08 -4.34 -7.01
CA GLY A 57 -6.72 -4.80 -5.66
C GLY A 57 -5.66 -5.90 -5.69
N GLN A 58 -5.77 -6.86 -6.61
CA GLN A 58 -4.77 -7.92 -6.79
C GLN A 58 -3.41 -7.34 -7.21
N ARG A 59 -3.39 -6.36 -8.10
CA ARG A 59 -2.17 -5.64 -8.47
C ARG A 59 -1.53 -4.93 -7.28
N GLN A 60 -2.32 -4.32 -6.41
CA GLN A 60 -1.81 -3.70 -5.19
C GLN A 60 -1.22 -4.73 -4.23
N LEU A 61 -1.86 -5.88 -4.04
CA LEU A 61 -1.30 -6.97 -3.22
C LEU A 61 0.05 -7.45 -3.74
N LEU A 62 0.23 -7.57 -5.05
CA LEU A 62 1.53 -7.90 -5.64
C LEU A 62 2.57 -6.80 -5.43
N SER A 63 2.19 -5.54 -5.50
CA SER A 63 3.09 -4.42 -5.23
C SER A 63 3.56 -4.42 -3.77
N ILE A 64 2.69 -4.77 -2.83
CA ILE A 64 3.04 -4.94 -1.42
C ILE A 64 4.00 -6.12 -1.25
N ALA A 65 3.76 -7.25 -1.91
CA ALA A 65 4.65 -8.41 -1.88
C ALA A 65 6.06 -8.07 -2.41
N ARG A 66 6.14 -7.33 -3.50
CA ARG A 66 7.41 -6.82 -4.05
C ARG A 66 8.16 -5.96 -3.04
N ALA A 67 7.47 -5.05 -2.36
CA ALA A 67 8.07 -4.22 -1.32
C ALA A 67 8.50 -5.04 -0.10
N ALA A 68 7.72 -6.06 0.27
CA ALA A 68 8.03 -6.94 1.38
C ALA A 68 9.30 -7.78 1.12
N VAL A 69 9.49 -8.30 -0.08
CA VAL A 69 10.70 -9.07 -0.42
C VAL A 69 11.94 -8.18 -0.46
N ALA A 70 11.80 -6.93 -0.86
CA ALA A 70 12.88 -5.94 -0.84
C ALA A 70 13.32 -5.59 0.58
N ASP A 71 12.40 -5.64 1.53
CA ASP A 71 12.63 -5.40 2.97
C ASP A 71 13.47 -4.14 3.27
N PRO A 72 13.09 -2.95 2.74
CA PRO A 72 13.86 -1.74 2.96
C PRO A 72 13.61 -1.17 4.37
N PRO A 73 14.59 -0.49 4.99
CA PRO A 73 14.41 0.14 6.30
C PRO A 73 13.50 1.36 6.26
N VAL A 74 13.41 2.01 5.10
CA VAL A 74 12.57 3.20 4.86
C VAL A 74 11.76 2.99 3.58
N MET A 75 10.47 3.30 3.63
CA MET A 75 9.56 3.15 2.50
C MET A 75 8.73 4.40 2.30
N ILE A 76 8.37 4.65 1.05
CA ILE A 76 7.36 5.63 0.66
C ILE A 76 6.23 4.88 -0.04
N LEU A 77 5.04 4.97 0.52
CA LEU A 77 3.84 4.34 -0.02
C LEU A 77 2.87 5.42 -0.49
N ASP A 78 2.43 5.32 -1.72
CA ASP A 78 1.36 6.15 -2.25
C ASP A 78 0.06 5.34 -2.27
N GLU A 79 -0.95 5.81 -1.52
CA GLU A 79 -2.24 5.17 -1.44
C GLU A 79 -3.06 5.49 -2.70
N ALA A 80 -3.18 4.53 -3.62
CA ALA A 80 -4.03 4.64 -4.80
C ALA A 80 -5.21 3.66 -4.66
N THR A 81 -6.34 4.14 -4.16
CA THR A 81 -7.46 3.29 -3.74
C THR A 81 -8.74 3.48 -4.53
N SER A 82 -8.67 3.86 -5.79
CA SER A 82 -9.88 3.94 -6.62
C SER A 82 -10.37 2.53 -7.04
N SER A 83 -11.66 2.23 -6.85
CA SER A 83 -12.37 1.09 -7.44
C SER A 83 -11.93 -0.31 -6.97
N ILE A 84 -11.61 -0.47 -5.68
CA ILE A 84 -11.35 -1.77 -5.08
C ILE A 84 -12.59 -2.21 -4.30
N ASP A 85 -12.99 -3.49 -4.43
CA ASP A 85 -14.06 -4.06 -3.63
C ASP A 85 -13.69 -4.11 -2.14
N THR A 86 -14.68 -4.05 -1.27
CA THR A 86 -14.48 -3.96 0.20
C THR A 86 -13.65 -5.11 0.77
N ARG A 87 -13.85 -6.33 0.27
CA ARG A 87 -13.11 -7.51 0.74
C ARG A 87 -11.63 -7.41 0.40
N THR A 88 -11.31 -7.07 -0.84
CA THR A 88 -9.93 -6.91 -1.30
C THR A 88 -9.27 -5.70 -0.64
N GLU A 89 -10.00 -4.63 -0.43
CA GLU A 89 -9.51 -3.45 0.31
C GLU A 89 -9.03 -3.81 1.72
N LEU A 90 -9.78 -4.66 2.43
CA LEU A 90 -9.37 -5.14 3.74
C LEU A 90 -8.06 -5.95 3.68
N LEU A 91 -7.89 -6.80 2.67
CA LEU A 91 -6.65 -7.56 2.45
C LEU A 91 -5.47 -6.63 2.16
N VAL A 92 -5.68 -5.61 1.32
CA VAL A 92 -4.68 -4.58 1.01
C VAL A 92 -4.27 -3.84 2.28
N GLN A 93 -5.23 -3.39 3.07
CA GLN A 93 -4.98 -2.67 4.32
C GLN A 93 -4.17 -3.50 5.30
N ARG A 94 -4.54 -4.77 5.50
CA ARG A 94 -3.82 -5.68 6.38
C ARG A 94 -2.41 -5.99 5.87
N GLY A 95 -2.24 -6.15 4.57
CA GLY A 95 -0.93 -6.34 3.96
C GLY A 95 -0.03 -5.12 4.13
N MET A 96 -0.56 -3.93 3.96
CA MET A 96 0.16 -2.68 4.21
C MET A 96 0.53 -2.53 5.69
N ASP A 97 -0.36 -2.82 6.61
CA ASP A 97 -0.08 -2.76 8.05
C ASP A 97 1.06 -3.72 8.43
N ALA A 98 1.05 -4.94 7.90
CA ALA A 98 2.12 -5.91 8.11
C ALA A 98 3.46 -5.43 7.52
N LEU A 99 3.42 -4.83 6.31
CA LEU A 99 4.59 -4.29 5.64
C LEU A 99 5.21 -3.12 6.41
N MET A 100 4.38 -2.23 6.98
CA MET A 100 4.84 -1.04 7.70
C MET A 100 5.46 -1.36 9.06
N LYS A 101 5.13 -2.51 9.62
CA LYS A 101 5.57 -2.88 10.98
C LYS A 101 7.08 -2.98 11.08
N GLY A 102 7.66 -2.28 12.07
CA GLY A 102 9.09 -2.33 12.37
C GLY A 102 9.98 -1.51 11.44
N ARG A 103 9.41 -0.61 10.62
CA ARG A 103 10.19 0.24 9.71
C ARG A 103 9.65 1.67 9.65
N THR A 104 10.44 2.58 9.14
CA THR A 104 10.01 3.96 8.90
C THR A 104 9.29 4.04 7.57
N VAL A 105 8.04 4.51 7.59
CA VAL A 105 7.19 4.57 6.41
C VAL A 105 6.59 5.96 6.26
N PHE A 106 6.75 6.53 5.07
CA PHE A 106 6.03 7.72 4.64
C PHE A 106 4.84 7.29 3.78
N VAL A 107 3.64 7.59 4.21
CA VAL A 107 2.41 7.26 3.47
C VAL A 107 1.81 8.54 2.91
N ILE A 108 1.63 8.58 1.58
CA ILE A 108 0.85 9.62 0.92
C ILE A 108 -0.60 9.13 0.94
N ALA A 109 -1.39 9.68 1.84
CA ALA A 109 -2.74 9.20 2.08
C ALA A 109 -3.77 10.00 1.27
N HIS A 110 -4.69 9.26 0.69
CA HIS A 110 -5.88 9.78 0.02
C HIS A 110 -7.15 9.60 0.87
N ARG A 111 -7.04 8.83 1.96
CA ARG A 111 -8.11 8.60 2.95
C ARG A 111 -7.62 8.97 4.34
N LEU A 112 -8.44 9.72 5.05
CA LEU A 112 -8.11 10.14 6.42
C LEU A 112 -8.05 8.96 7.40
N SER A 113 -8.84 7.91 7.16
CA SER A 113 -8.79 6.69 7.97
C SER A 113 -7.41 6.02 7.98
N THR A 114 -6.62 6.19 6.93
CA THR A 114 -5.27 5.63 6.83
C THR A 114 -4.29 6.33 7.76
N VAL A 115 -4.46 7.63 8.00
CA VAL A 115 -3.48 8.43 8.76
C VAL A 115 -3.76 8.51 10.25
N GLN A 116 -4.95 8.15 10.71
CA GLN A 116 -5.35 8.29 12.13
C GLN A 116 -4.40 7.63 13.11
N ASN A 117 -3.83 6.48 12.75
CA ASN A 117 -2.95 5.69 13.59
C ASN A 117 -1.46 5.95 13.32
N SER A 118 -1.15 6.97 12.53
CA SER A 118 0.24 7.34 12.25
C SER A 118 0.90 8.01 13.45
N ASP A 119 2.19 7.78 13.62
CA ASP A 119 2.98 8.43 14.68
C ASP A 119 3.08 9.94 14.48
N ALA A 120 3.08 10.39 13.23
CA ALA A 120 3.05 11.80 12.86
C ALA A 120 2.29 12.01 11.56
N ILE A 121 1.47 13.04 11.54
CA ILE A 121 0.73 13.48 10.35
C ILE A 121 1.32 14.82 9.93
N LEU A 122 1.62 14.94 8.65
CA LEU A 122 2.06 16.19 8.03
C LEU A 122 0.99 16.66 7.05
N VAL A 123 0.48 17.85 7.26
CA VAL A 123 -0.44 18.49 6.30
C VAL A 123 0.38 19.43 5.43
N LEU A 124 0.36 19.17 4.12
CA LEU A 124 1.08 19.95 3.13
C LEU A 124 0.12 20.81 2.32
N ASP A 125 0.52 22.06 2.12
CA ASP A 125 -0.19 22.99 1.24
C ASP A 125 0.85 23.84 0.50
N HIS A 126 0.72 23.92 -0.84
CA HIS A 126 1.61 24.69 -1.69
C HIS A 126 3.11 24.39 -1.42
N GLY A 127 3.45 23.11 -1.22
CA GLY A 127 4.83 22.67 -0.99
C GLY A 127 5.38 22.98 0.41
N ARG A 128 4.54 23.37 1.33
CA ARG A 128 4.92 23.67 2.73
C ARG A 128 4.15 22.81 3.70
N ILE A 129 4.81 22.43 4.79
CA ILE A 129 4.14 21.81 5.93
C ILE A 129 3.44 22.90 6.73
N ILE A 130 2.10 22.86 6.73
CA ILE A 130 1.27 23.84 7.45
C ILE A 130 0.82 23.35 8.83
N GLU A 131 0.72 22.05 9.01
CA GLU A 131 0.38 21.41 10.29
C GLU A 131 1.18 20.13 10.47
N ARG A 132 1.51 19.80 11.73
CA ARG A 132 2.25 18.61 12.12
C ARG A 132 1.83 18.15 13.50
N GLY A 133 1.59 16.85 13.66
CA GLY A 133 1.27 16.25 14.95
C GLY A 133 0.62 14.88 14.80
N THR A 134 0.14 14.34 15.91
CA THR A 134 -0.71 13.15 15.92
C THR A 134 -2.14 13.51 15.50
N HIS A 135 -2.97 12.48 15.28
CA HIS A 135 -4.40 12.70 15.03
C HIS A 135 -5.04 13.57 16.12
N ASP A 136 -4.83 13.23 17.39
CA ASP A 136 -5.42 13.94 18.52
C ASP A 136 -4.93 15.38 18.62
N ASP A 137 -3.63 15.61 18.36
CA ASP A 137 -3.05 16.97 18.35
C ASP A 137 -3.73 17.84 17.29
N LEU A 138 -3.89 17.32 16.08
CA LEU A 138 -4.45 18.08 14.96
C LEU A 138 -5.96 18.29 15.08
N ILE A 139 -6.68 17.35 15.67
CA ILE A 139 -8.09 17.54 16.03
C ILE A 139 -8.24 18.66 17.05
N ALA A 140 -7.39 18.70 18.08
CA ALA A 140 -7.40 19.74 19.11
C ALA A 140 -7.06 21.13 18.55
N GLN A 141 -6.19 21.20 17.54
CA GLN A 141 -5.81 22.47 16.89
C GLN A 141 -6.93 23.10 16.08
N LYS A 142 -7.92 22.30 15.63
CA LYS A 142 -9.06 22.76 14.81
C LYS A 142 -8.64 23.52 13.54
N GLY A 143 -7.54 23.10 12.93
CA GLY A 143 -6.99 23.66 11.69
C GLY A 143 -7.48 22.94 10.44
N THR A 144 -6.64 22.91 9.40
CA THR A 144 -6.96 22.29 8.08
C THR A 144 -7.25 20.80 8.21
N TYR A 145 -6.45 20.05 8.98
CA TYR A 145 -6.69 18.63 9.21
C TYR A 145 -8.06 18.37 9.85
N TYR A 146 -8.42 19.14 10.86
CA TYR A 146 -9.73 19.05 11.51
C TYR A 146 -10.87 19.29 10.52
N GLN A 147 -10.74 20.29 9.68
CA GLN A 147 -11.74 20.61 8.66
C GLN A 147 -11.90 19.47 7.65
N LEU A 148 -10.78 18.90 7.18
CA LEU A 148 -10.80 17.74 6.29
C LEU A 148 -11.44 16.52 6.96
N TYR A 149 -11.11 16.29 8.23
CA TYR A 149 -11.60 15.13 8.98
C TYR A 149 -13.10 15.22 9.27
N THR A 150 -13.59 16.38 9.60
CA THR A 150 -15.02 16.61 9.94
C THR A 150 -15.90 16.82 8.70
N GLY A 151 -15.30 16.89 7.51
CA GLY A 151 -16.04 17.22 6.28
C GLY A 151 -16.49 18.69 6.22
N ALA A 152 -15.88 19.57 7.02
CA ALA A 152 -16.20 20.98 7.04
C ALA A 152 -15.57 21.76 5.86
N PHE A 153 -14.80 21.09 5.01
CA PHE A 153 -14.35 21.63 3.72
C PHE A 153 -15.49 21.48 2.72
N GLU A 154 -16.16 22.56 2.40
CA GLU A 154 -16.87 22.64 1.12
C GLU A 154 -15.81 22.76 0.04
N LEU A 155 -15.77 21.75 -0.83
CA LEU A 155 -14.95 21.79 -2.05
C LEU A 155 -15.55 22.92 -2.92
N GLU A 156 -14.92 24.10 -2.92
CA GLU A 156 -15.15 25.10 -3.97
C GLU A 156 -14.57 24.63 -5.31
#